data_e9072222d08261deb46c535b038a380a
#
_entry.id   e9072222d08261deb46c535b038a380a
#
_cell.length_a   1.000
_cell.length_b   1.000
_cell.length_c   1.000
_cell.angle_alpha   90.00
_cell.angle_beta   90.00
_cell.angle_gamma   90.00
#
_symmetry.space_group_name_H-M   'P 1'
#
loop_
_entity.id
_entity.type
_entity.pdbx_description
1 polymer ?
#
loop_
_entity_poly.entity_id
_entity_poly.type
_entity_poly.pdbx_seq_one_letter_code
_entity_poly.pdbx_strand_id
1 'polypeptide(L)'
;KNDASDTHVGLEIPNDRPITRFKRVSTMDLSQPDVYLDSNATTRVLPQAAHAAFEAMEDLFGNPSSTHSTGLKARYILETTRNRIRDALHADAGKIIFTSGATEAIQLAVFSVLSQLSEQQPETPQETRPTYLLYGATEHKAVPQALEHWNHVLKTGCVVKAIPVDSHGILNLDFLKKHVGQAKIVCTMAVNNETGVITPLKEIEGVIREHHETVPWLVDTVQAIGKMELDLASTTIDYAVFSGHKIHAPKGIGFLYARPDAAIVPLLAGGGQESGARGGTENLPGVAALGAVFQCLNDEESSDFQSSETLAEFRGKLTEALEEAFPSIVYNGPLE
;
A
#
# COMPACT_ATOMS: atom_id res chain seq x y z
N LYS A 1 26.82 16.00 56.98
CA LYS A 1 26.38 17.27 56.36
C LYS A 1 27.08 17.35 55.04
N ASN A 2 26.51 16.79 54.02
CA ASN A 2 26.94 16.86 52.64
C ASN A 2 25.73 17.32 51.80
N ASP A 3 25.87 18.52 51.30
CA ASP A 3 25.03 19.02 50.22
C ASP A 3 25.58 18.51 48.89
N ALA A 4 24.81 17.80 48.16
CA ALA A 4 25.07 17.45 46.76
C ALA A 4 24.18 18.32 45.89
N SER A 5 24.80 19.28 45.22
CA SER A 5 24.16 20.15 44.22
C SER A 5 23.99 19.40 42.91
N ASP A 6 22.72 19.18 42.51
CA ASP A 6 22.32 18.75 41.20
C ASP A 6 22.61 19.85 40.16
N THR A 7 23.50 19.59 39.23
CA THR A 7 23.71 20.43 38.04
C THR A 7 22.87 19.91 36.91
N HIS A 8 21.66 20.48 36.72
CA HIS A 8 20.92 20.33 35.49
C HIS A 8 21.59 21.11 34.35
N VAL A 9 22.14 20.40 33.38
CA VAL A 9 22.55 20.99 32.09
C VAL A 9 21.29 21.17 31.24
N GLY A 10 20.78 22.38 31.24
CA GLY A 10 19.69 22.77 30.34
C GLY A 10 20.19 22.96 28.91
N LEU A 11 19.70 22.17 27.97
CA LEU A 11 19.82 22.47 26.54
C LEU A 11 18.84 23.61 26.21
N GLU A 12 19.35 24.82 26.02
CA GLU A 12 18.59 25.93 25.46
C GLU A 12 18.36 25.67 23.96
N ILE A 13 17.12 25.41 23.57
CA ILE A 13 16.69 25.41 22.17
C ILE A 13 16.33 26.85 21.79
N PRO A 14 16.91 27.44 20.71
CA PRO A 14 16.58 28.79 20.28
C PRO A 14 15.10 28.89 19.90
N ASN A 15 14.40 29.75 20.59
CA ASN A 15 12.96 30.01 20.46
C ASN A 15 12.77 31.15 19.45
N ASP A 16 12.68 30.86 18.12
CA ASP A 16 12.24 31.85 17.13
C ASP A 16 11.57 31.22 15.92
N ARG A 17 10.49 30.51 16.15
CA ARG A 17 9.38 30.35 15.20
C ARG A 17 8.07 30.36 15.97
N PRO A 18 7.05 31.16 15.59
CA PRO A 18 5.75 31.10 16.24
C PRO A 18 5.16 29.69 16.00
N ILE A 19 5.21 28.85 17.03
CA ILE A 19 4.41 27.64 17.09
C ILE A 19 2.97 28.12 16.98
N THR A 20 2.34 27.89 15.83
CA THR A 20 0.90 28.10 15.67
C THR A 20 0.24 27.39 16.84
N ARG A 21 -0.32 28.16 17.79
CA ARG A 21 -1.07 27.61 18.91
C ARG A 21 -2.15 26.73 18.31
N PHE A 22 -1.98 25.42 18.41
CA PHE A 22 -3.12 24.53 18.29
C PHE A 22 -4.16 25.05 19.26
N LYS A 23 -5.33 25.50 18.75
CA LYS A 23 -6.46 25.82 19.61
C LYS A 23 -6.62 24.62 20.53
N ARG A 24 -6.56 24.85 21.86
CA ARG A 24 -6.93 23.84 22.84
C ARG A 24 -8.26 23.28 22.37
N VAL A 25 -8.28 22.02 21.93
CA VAL A 25 -9.53 21.29 21.73
C VAL A 25 -10.20 21.38 23.09
N SER A 26 -11.35 22.03 23.13
CA SER A 26 -12.19 22.12 24.34
C SER A 26 -12.33 20.70 24.87
N THR A 27 -12.24 20.53 26.18
CA THR A 27 -12.32 19.24 26.89
C THR A 27 -13.30 18.31 26.18
N MET A 28 -12.78 17.32 25.44
CA MET A 28 -13.61 16.26 24.85
C MET A 28 -14.28 15.54 26.03
N ASP A 29 -15.58 15.41 25.97
CA ASP A 29 -16.30 14.53 26.90
C ASP A 29 -16.03 13.08 26.46
N LEU A 30 -15.04 12.47 27.09
CA LEU A 30 -14.64 11.08 26.81
C LEU A 30 -15.66 10.05 27.33
N SER A 31 -16.79 10.49 27.90
CA SER A 31 -17.85 9.61 28.39
C SER A 31 -18.79 9.08 27.29
N GLN A 32 -18.83 9.73 26.12
CA GLN A 32 -19.61 9.28 24.98
C GLN A 32 -18.76 8.31 24.12
N PRO A 33 -19.33 7.18 23.65
CA PRO A 33 -18.61 6.30 22.74
C PRO A 33 -18.34 7.04 21.41
N ASP A 34 -17.07 7.08 21.02
CA ASP A 34 -16.69 7.64 19.73
C ASP A 34 -17.24 6.76 18.58
N VAL A 35 -17.97 7.38 17.66
CA VAL A 35 -18.35 6.75 16.40
C VAL A 35 -17.25 7.02 15.38
N TYR A 36 -16.48 5.98 15.04
CA TYR A 36 -15.39 6.08 14.09
C TYR A 36 -15.85 5.68 12.70
N LEU A 37 -15.91 6.62 11.76
CA LEU A 37 -16.38 6.44 10.37
C LEU A 37 -15.27 6.63 9.33
N ASP A 38 -13.99 6.66 9.74
CA ASP A 38 -12.86 6.94 8.85
C ASP A 38 -11.94 5.72 8.66
N SER A 39 -12.53 4.54 8.46
CA SER A 39 -11.76 3.30 8.25
C SER A 39 -10.90 3.32 6.98
N ASN A 40 -11.19 4.18 6.02
CA ASN A 40 -10.33 4.39 4.86
C ASN A 40 -9.03 5.11 5.19
N ALA A 41 -8.99 5.93 6.24
CA ALA A 41 -7.75 6.55 6.71
C ALA A 41 -6.89 5.56 7.51
N THR A 42 -7.50 4.80 8.43
CA THR A 42 -6.85 3.72 9.21
C THR A 42 -7.91 2.90 9.91
N THR A 43 -7.60 1.66 10.25
CA THR A 43 -8.51 0.79 11.00
C THR A 43 -7.99 0.54 12.41
N ARG A 44 -8.91 0.16 13.32
CA ARG A 44 -8.54 -0.39 14.62
C ARG A 44 -7.87 -1.75 14.42
N VAL A 45 -6.80 -2.02 15.16
CA VAL A 45 -6.13 -3.33 15.12
C VAL A 45 -7.05 -4.41 15.70
N LEU A 46 -7.16 -5.55 15.01
CA LEU A 46 -7.87 -6.73 15.52
C LEU A 46 -7.22 -7.23 16.82
N PRO A 47 -8.01 -7.69 17.80
CA PRO A 47 -7.46 -8.28 19.04
C PRO A 47 -6.48 -9.43 18.77
N GLN A 48 -6.79 -10.30 17.79
CA GLN A 48 -5.94 -11.42 17.38
C GLN A 48 -4.61 -10.93 16.81
N ALA A 49 -4.63 -9.86 16.00
CA ALA A 49 -3.43 -9.23 15.44
C ALA A 49 -2.55 -8.58 16.52
N ALA A 50 -3.19 -7.90 17.48
CA ALA A 50 -2.47 -7.29 18.61
C ALA A 50 -1.81 -8.38 19.49
N HIS A 51 -2.52 -9.48 19.74
CA HIS A 51 -1.99 -10.62 20.52
C HIS A 51 -0.82 -11.29 19.80
N ALA A 52 -0.94 -11.58 18.51
CA ALA A 52 0.14 -12.16 17.72
C ALA A 52 1.40 -11.28 17.68
N ALA A 53 1.23 -9.95 17.62
CA ALA A 53 2.34 -9.02 17.71
C ALA A 53 3.02 -9.08 19.08
N PHE A 54 2.24 -9.13 20.16
CA PHE A 54 2.74 -9.24 21.52
C PHE A 54 3.54 -10.52 21.74
N GLU A 55 3.00 -11.69 21.34
CA GLU A 55 3.71 -12.98 21.40
C GLU A 55 5.02 -12.96 20.60
N ALA A 56 5.03 -12.32 19.43
CA ALA A 56 6.23 -12.19 18.62
C ALA A 56 7.29 -11.27 19.25
N MET A 57 6.91 -10.34 20.14
CA MET A 57 7.87 -9.51 20.90
C MET A 57 8.40 -10.22 22.14
N GLU A 58 7.59 -11.01 22.83
CA GLU A 58 7.93 -11.58 24.14
C GLU A 58 8.48 -13.02 24.03
N ASP A 59 7.75 -13.91 23.34
CA ASP A 59 8.05 -15.35 23.32
C ASP A 59 8.75 -15.80 22.04
N LEU A 60 8.43 -15.18 20.90
CA LEU A 60 8.88 -15.61 19.57
C LEU A 60 9.86 -14.62 18.94
N PHE A 61 10.58 -13.87 19.76
CA PHE A 61 11.44 -12.74 19.44
C PHE A 61 12.69 -13.05 18.57
N GLY A 62 12.84 -14.29 18.10
CA GLY A 62 14.02 -14.73 17.35
C GLY A 62 14.27 -13.94 16.07
N ASN A 63 15.56 -13.89 15.67
CA ASN A 63 15.90 -13.36 14.34
C ASN A 63 15.65 -14.44 13.28
N PRO A 64 14.81 -14.21 12.25
CA PRO A 64 14.49 -15.22 11.22
C PRO A 64 15.72 -15.70 10.43
N SER A 65 16.80 -14.94 10.41
CA SER A 65 18.07 -15.33 9.76
C SER A 65 18.91 -16.33 10.55
N SER A 66 18.60 -16.53 11.84
CA SER A 66 19.35 -17.45 12.71
C SER A 66 18.96 -18.91 12.48
N THR A 67 19.94 -19.83 12.65
CA THR A 67 19.76 -21.28 12.40
C THR A 67 19.40 -22.09 13.65
N HIS A 68 19.44 -21.48 14.84
CA HIS A 68 19.01 -22.11 16.08
C HIS A 68 17.48 -22.11 16.24
N SER A 69 16.97 -22.88 17.19
CA SER A 69 15.53 -23.11 17.38
C SER A 69 14.67 -21.84 17.48
N THR A 70 15.16 -20.82 18.19
CA THR A 70 14.44 -19.53 18.34
C THR A 70 14.33 -18.80 17.00
N GLY A 71 15.40 -18.78 16.20
CA GLY A 71 15.39 -18.19 14.86
C GLY A 71 14.49 -18.96 13.89
N LEU A 72 14.48 -20.31 13.97
CA LEU A 72 13.60 -21.13 13.14
C LEU A 72 12.12 -20.90 13.44
N LYS A 73 11.74 -20.69 14.71
CA LYS A 73 10.36 -20.29 15.09
C LYS A 73 9.98 -18.96 14.47
N ALA A 74 10.87 -17.97 14.52
CA ALA A 74 10.63 -16.66 13.90
C ALA A 74 10.49 -16.78 12.37
N ARG A 75 11.33 -17.56 11.71
CA ARG A 75 11.22 -17.85 10.27
C ARG A 75 9.90 -18.56 9.92
N TYR A 76 9.45 -19.48 10.77
CA TYR A 76 8.16 -20.15 10.57
C TYR A 76 7.00 -19.15 10.56
N ILE A 77 6.98 -18.15 11.46
CA ILE A 77 5.97 -17.08 11.45
C ILE A 77 6.02 -16.31 10.12
N LEU A 78 7.22 -15.92 9.71
CA LEU A 78 7.44 -15.15 8.48
C LEU A 78 6.86 -15.89 7.26
N GLU A 79 7.23 -17.17 7.09
CA GLU A 79 6.80 -17.97 5.94
C GLU A 79 5.32 -18.37 6.01
N THR A 80 4.79 -18.66 7.20
CA THR A 80 3.35 -18.94 7.38
C THR A 80 2.52 -17.71 7.01
N THR A 81 2.92 -16.52 7.44
CA THR A 81 2.25 -15.27 7.05
C THR A 81 2.30 -15.06 5.53
N ARG A 82 3.46 -15.30 4.91
CA ARG A 82 3.63 -15.19 3.47
C ARG A 82 2.70 -16.13 2.71
N ASN A 83 2.53 -17.37 3.18
CA ASN A 83 1.63 -18.33 2.57
C ASN A 83 0.16 -17.90 2.72
N ARG A 84 -0.27 -17.47 3.91
CA ARG A 84 -1.64 -16.95 4.13
C ARG A 84 -1.98 -15.78 3.20
N ILE A 85 -0.99 -14.91 2.93
CA ILE A 85 -1.16 -13.81 1.97
C ILE A 85 -1.32 -14.36 0.54
N ARG A 86 -0.51 -15.34 0.14
CA ARG A 86 -0.63 -15.98 -1.18
C ARG A 86 -1.99 -16.63 -1.37
N ASP A 87 -2.46 -17.35 -0.36
CA ASP A 87 -3.77 -18.02 -0.39
C ASP A 87 -4.89 -16.98 -0.60
N ALA A 88 -4.89 -15.89 0.19
CA ALA A 88 -5.90 -14.83 0.10
C ALA A 88 -5.90 -14.04 -1.22
N LEU A 89 -4.78 -14.01 -1.93
CA LEU A 89 -4.60 -13.25 -3.17
C LEU A 89 -4.53 -14.15 -4.41
N HIS A 90 -4.67 -15.47 -4.24
CA HIS A 90 -4.43 -16.46 -5.30
C HIS A 90 -3.08 -16.24 -6.02
N ALA A 91 -2.02 -15.96 -5.23
CA ALA A 91 -0.73 -15.46 -5.71
C ALA A 91 0.40 -16.51 -5.57
N ASP A 92 0.13 -17.78 -5.88
CA ASP A 92 1.05 -18.91 -5.64
C ASP A 92 2.44 -18.75 -6.28
N ALA A 93 2.50 -18.20 -7.47
CA ALA A 93 3.74 -18.04 -8.21
C ALA A 93 4.47 -16.71 -7.92
N GLY A 94 3.82 -15.75 -7.25
CA GLY A 94 4.38 -14.42 -7.01
C GLY A 94 5.32 -14.35 -5.79
N LYS A 95 6.06 -13.25 -5.71
CA LYS A 95 6.90 -12.90 -4.56
C LYS A 95 6.11 -11.96 -3.64
N ILE A 96 6.01 -12.30 -2.37
CA ILE A 96 5.54 -11.39 -1.32
C ILE A 96 6.76 -10.84 -0.61
N ILE A 97 6.92 -9.53 -0.56
CA ILE A 97 8.06 -8.84 0.07
C ILE A 97 7.50 -7.93 1.16
N PHE A 98 7.83 -8.18 2.41
CA PHE A 98 7.37 -7.36 3.52
C PHE A 98 8.05 -5.99 3.51
N THR A 99 7.25 -4.95 3.75
CA THR A 99 7.67 -3.54 3.77
C THR A 99 7.07 -2.84 4.99
N SER A 100 7.45 -1.60 5.24
CA SER A 100 6.83 -0.79 6.30
C SER A 100 5.40 -0.30 5.97
N GLY A 101 4.93 -0.51 4.74
CA GLY A 101 3.63 -0.11 4.25
C GLY A 101 3.64 0.10 2.73
N ALA A 102 2.48 0.46 2.18
CA ALA A 102 2.31 0.63 0.74
C ALA A 102 3.25 1.70 0.14
N THR A 103 3.55 2.76 0.86
CA THR A 103 4.47 3.79 0.36
C THR A 103 5.86 3.22 0.07
N GLU A 104 6.43 2.39 0.98
CA GLU A 104 7.71 1.71 0.72
C GLU A 104 7.58 0.72 -0.44
N ALA A 105 6.47 -0.03 -0.51
CA ALA A 105 6.19 -0.97 -1.60
C ALA A 105 6.12 -0.27 -2.97
N ILE A 106 5.44 0.88 -3.07
CA ILE A 106 5.39 1.72 -4.28
C ILE A 106 6.81 2.19 -4.66
N GLN A 107 7.57 2.72 -3.69
CA GLN A 107 8.94 3.18 -3.92
C GLN A 107 9.83 2.04 -4.45
N LEU A 108 9.71 0.84 -3.86
CA LEU A 108 10.48 -0.33 -4.29
C LEU A 108 10.12 -0.76 -5.72
N ALA A 109 8.83 -0.83 -6.06
CA ALA A 109 8.38 -1.21 -7.40
C ALA A 109 8.80 -0.18 -8.46
N VAL A 110 8.55 1.12 -8.21
CA VAL A 110 8.93 2.21 -9.13
C VAL A 110 10.44 2.27 -9.31
N PHE A 111 11.22 2.20 -8.22
CA PHE A 111 12.68 2.16 -8.28
C PHE A 111 13.17 0.96 -9.10
N SER A 112 12.60 -0.23 -8.89
CA SER A 112 12.99 -1.45 -9.61
C SER A 112 12.79 -1.31 -11.12
N VAL A 113 11.69 -0.69 -11.55
CA VAL A 113 11.42 -0.46 -12.98
C VAL A 113 12.35 0.63 -13.55
N LEU A 114 12.49 1.76 -12.88
CA LEU A 114 13.21 2.90 -13.42
C LEU A 114 14.74 2.73 -13.40
N SER A 115 15.28 1.98 -12.44
CA SER A 115 16.71 1.66 -12.42
C SER A 115 17.16 0.87 -13.65
N GLN A 116 16.33 -0.05 -14.14
CA GLN A 116 16.64 -0.78 -15.38
C GLN A 116 16.65 0.13 -16.63
N LEU A 117 15.83 1.19 -16.64
CA LEU A 117 15.84 2.16 -17.74
C LEU A 117 17.12 2.98 -17.75
N SER A 118 17.64 3.31 -16.59
CA SER A 118 18.88 4.08 -16.45
C SER A 118 20.11 3.32 -16.97
N GLU A 119 20.11 2.00 -16.84
CA GLU A 119 21.19 1.13 -17.34
C GLU A 119 21.15 0.95 -18.88
N GLN A 120 20.00 1.18 -19.51
CA GLN A 120 19.78 0.95 -20.94
C GLN A 120 19.91 2.23 -21.79
N GLN A 121 20.30 3.36 -21.21
CA GLN A 121 20.42 4.60 -21.98
C GLN A 121 21.53 4.49 -23.05
N PRO A 122 21.21 4.71 -24.34
CA PRO A 122 22.24 4.70 -25.40
C PRO A 122 23.20 5.89 -25.23
N GLU A 123 24.47 5.66 -25.51
CA GLU A 123 25.54 6.69 -25.43
C GLU A 123 25.31 7.87 -26.39
N THR A 124 24.45 7.72 -27.40
CA THR A 124 24.11 8.76 -28.38
C THR A 124 22.63 9.11 -28.33
N PRO A 125 22.27 10.42 -28.29
CA PRO A 125 20.87 10.84 -28.36
C PRO A 125 20.28 10.44 -29.73
N GLN A 126 19.43 9.41 -29.73
CA GLN A 126 18.51 9.22 -30.85
C GLN A 126 17.35 10.18 -30.67
N GLU A 127 16.80 10.72 -31.77
CA GLU A 127 15.51 11.47 -31.76
C GLU A 127 14.43 10.50 -31.26
N THR A 128 14.23 10.48 -29.96
CA THR A 128 13.31 9.55 -29.31
C THR A 128 11.97 10.25 -29.10
N ARG A 129 10.91 9.56 -29.52
CA ARG A 129 9.55 9.92 -29.09
C ARG A 129 9.52 9.99 -27.56
N PRO A 130 8.74 10.92 -26.97
CA PRO A 130 8.67 11.05 -25.54
C PRO A 130 8.22 9.72 -24.93
N THR A 131 8.91 9.25 -23.89
CA THR A 131 8.54 8.09 -23.08
C THR A 131 7.79 8.55 -21.83
N TYR A 132 6.83 7.78 -21.37
CA TYR A 132 5.91 8.18 -20.31
C TYR A 132 6.02 7.28 -19.07
N LEU A 133 5.85 7.90 -17.89
CA LEU A 133 5.48 7.22 -16.67
C LEU A 133 4.02 7.59 -16.41
N LEU A 134 3.11 6.65 -16.67
CA LEU A 134 1.67 6.90 -16.62
C LEU A 134 1.11 6.55 -15.24
N TYR A 135 0.21 7.40 -14.72
CA TYR A 135 -0.52 7.12 -13.48
C TYR A 135 -1.95 7.67 -13.53
N GLY A 136 -2.89 7.05 -12.83
CA GLY A 136 -4.27 7.53 -12.72
C GLY A 136 -4.33 8.89 -12.01
N ALA A 137 -5.08 9.86 -12.54
CA ALA A 137 -5.15 11.22 -11.98
C ALA A 137 -5.65 11.26 -10.51
N THR A 138 -6.33 10.22 -10.07
CA THR A 138 -6.87 10.07 -8.71
C THR A 138 -6.04 9.16 -7.80
N GLU A 139 -4.83 8.78 -8.22
CA GLU A 139 -3.92 7.99 -7.40
C GLU A 139 -3.59 8.65 -6.06
N HIS A 140 -3.34 7.81 -5.04
CA HIS A 140 -2.75 8.30 -3.81
C HIS A 140 -1.41 8.98 -4.10
N LYS A 141 -1.13 10.10 -3.42
CA LYS A 141 0.07 10.94 -3.64
C LYS A 141 1.39 10.18 -3.64
N ALA A 142 1.46 9.01 -2.97
CA ALA A 142 2.66 8.17 -2.95
C ALA A 142 3.08 7.71 -4.35
N VAL A 143 2.14 7.51 -5.28
CA VAL A 143 2.42 7.04 -6.65
C VAL A 143 3.09 8.15 -7.49
N PRO A 144 2.45 9.31 -7.77
CA PRO A 144 3.10 10.35 -8.55
C PRO A 144 4.39 10.86 -7.91
N GLN A 145 4.46 10.96 -6.58
CA GLN A 145 5.68 11.38 -5.89
C GLN A 145 6.83 10.36 -6.07
N ALA A 146 6.56 9.07 -6.08
CA ALA A 146 7.57 8.05 -6.37
C ALA A 146 8.06 8.14 -7.83
N LEU A 147 7.15 8.29 -8.79
CA LEU A 147 7.48 8.43 -10.20
C LEU A 147 8.34 9.68 -10.45
N GLU A 148 7.95 10.83 -9.92
CA GLU A 148 8.69 12.09 -10.06
C GLU A 148 10.07 12.00 -9.39
N HIS A 149 10.13 11.48 -8.16
CA HIS A 149 11.37 11.37 -7.39
C HIS A 149 12.39 10.50 -8.12
N TRP A 150 12.04 9.27 -8.48
CA TRP A 150 12.98 8.33 -9.12
C TRP A 150 13.31 8.73 -10.55
N ASN A 151 12.36 9.31 -11.30
CA ASN A 151 12.65 9.89 -12.62
C ASN A 151 13.74 10.97 -12.52
N HIS A 152 13.64 11.85 -11.51
CA HIS A 152 14.63 12.90 -11.27
C HIS A 152 15.99 12.32 -10.82
N VAL A 153 15.99 11.44 -9.81
CA VAL A 153 17.24 10.87 -9.23
C VAL A 153 18.00 10.03 -10.25
N LEU A 154 17.29 9.17 -10.98
CA LEU A 154 17.89 8.27 -11.97
C LEU A 154 18.07 8.92 -13.36
N LYS A 155 17.59 10.16 -13.53
CA LYS A 155 17.69 10.95 -14.77
C LYS A 155 17.16 10.18 -15.99
N THR A 156 16.04 9.48 -15.86
CA THR A 156 15.50 8.64 -16.95
C THR A 156 14.99 9.45 -18.14
N GLY A 157 14.72 10.74 -17.97
CA GLY A 157 14.24 11.65 -19.01
C GLY A 157 12.78 11.39 -19.42
N CYS A 158 12.05 10.56 -18.69
CA CYS A 158 10.66 10.28 -18.98
C CYS A 158 9.73 11.43 -18.58
N VAL A 159 8.58 11.51 -19.23
CA VAL A 159 7.50 12.45 -18.86
C VAL A 159 6.54 11.77 -17.90
N VAL A 160 6.45 12.24 -16.67
CA VAL A 160 5.43 11.79 -15.70
C VAL A 160 4.08 12.37 -16.12
N LYS A 161 3.08 11.53 -16.37
CA LYS A 161 1.83 11.97 -16.99
C LYS A 161 0.61 11.29 -16.37
N ALA A 162 -0.33 12.11 -15.88
CA ALA A 162 -1.59 11.63 -15.36
C ALA A 162 -2.52 11.14 -16.50
N ILE A 163 -3.16 9.98 -16.30
CA ILE A 163 -4.29 9.50 -17.08
C ILE A 163 -5.52 10.21 -16.52
N PRO A 164 -6.23 11.05 -17.30
CA PRO A 164 -7.40 11.75 -16.81
C PRO A 164 -8.51 10.80 -16.35
N VAL A 165 -9.38 11.30 -15.49
CA VAL A 165 -10.65 10.66 -15.14
C VAL A 165 -11.80 11.51 -15.61
N ASP A 166 -12.98 10.91 -15.74
CA ASP A 166 -14.23 11.62 -15.99
C ASP A 166 -14.82 12.23 -14.70
N SER A 167 -16.03 12.79 -14.78
CA SER A 167 -16.73 13.37 -13.63
C SER A 167 -17.14 12.35 -12.56
N HIS A 168 -17.10 11.05 -12.87
CA HIS A 168 -17.37 9.95 -11.96
C HIS A 168 -16.09 9.33 -11.37
N GLY A 169 -14.91 9.84 -11.77
CA GLY A 169 -13.62 9.31 -11.32
C GLY A 169 -13.13 8.08 -12.08
N ILE A 170 -13.77 7.74 -13.20
CA ILE A 170 -13.38 6.60 -14.04
C ILE A 170 -12.26 7.00 -14.99
N LEU A 171 -11.23 6.16 -15.08
CA LEU A 171 -10.06 6.37 -15.94
C LEU A 171 -10.43 6.45 -17.43
N ASN A 172 -9.84 7.42 -18.13
CA ASN A 172 -10.00 7.59 -19.57
C ASN A 172 -9.17 6.56 -20.34
N LEU A 173 -9.83 5.49 -20.80
CA LEU A 173 -9.17 4.39 -21.54
C LEU A 173 -8.66 4.80 -22.91
N ASP A 174 -9.29 5.76 -23.59
CA ASP A 174 -8.80 6.27 -24.88
C ASP A 174 -7.48 7.02 -24.71
N PHE A 175 -7.35 7.78 -23.62
CA PHE A 175 -6.09 8.42 -23.27
C PHE A 175 -5.00 7.39 -22.97
N LEU A 176 -5.30 6.34 -22.19
CA LEU A 176 -4.39 5.24 -21.91
C LEU A 176 -3.95 4.56 -23.21
N LYS A 177 -4.89 4.15 -24.06
CA LYS A 177 -4.65 3.54 -25.35
C LYS A 177 -3.69 4.35 -26.22
N LYS A 178 -3.86 5.66 -26.27
CA LYS A 178 -3.02 6.57 -27.06
C LYS A 178 -1.56 6.63 -26.58
N HIS A 179 -1.29 6.45 -25.29
CA HIS A 179 0.01 6.75 -24.68
C HIS A 179 0.76 5.50 -24.19
N VAL A 180 0.05 4.39 -23.93
CA VAL A 180 0.63 3.20 -23.29
C VAL A 180 1.75 2.57 -24.14
N GLY A 181 1.67 2.64 -25.45
CA GLY A 181 2.74 2.12 -26.35
C GLY A 181 4.09 2.81 -26.16
N GLN A 182 4.17 3.92 -25.48
CA GLN A 182 5.39 4.64 -25.14
C GLN A 182 5.61 4.70 -23.60
N ALA A 183 4.81 3.99 -22.84
CA ALA A 183 4.94 3.95 -21.39
C ALA A 183 6.10 3.04 -20.96
N LYS A 184 6.75 3.42 -19.87
CA LYS A 184 7.76 2.61 -19.17
C LYS A 184 7.21 1.97 -17.90
N ILE A 185 6.11 2.50 -17.40
CA ILE A 185 5.30 1.95 -16.33
C ILE A 185 3.89 2.55 -16.42
N VAL A 186 2.89 1.76 -16.05
CA VAL A 186 1.52 2.23 -15.81
C VAL A 186 1.20 1.98 -14.34
N CYS A 187 0.67 2.98 -13.65
CA CYS A 187 0.25 2.89 -12.26
C CYS A 187 -1.24 3.23 -12.16
N THR A 188 -2.02 2.34 -11.56
CA THR A 188 -3.47 2.55 -11.33
C THR A 188 -3.83 2.08 -9.93
N MET A 189 -4.89 2.61 -9.35
CA MET A 189 -5.42 2.08 -8.10
C MET A 189 -6.64 1.17 -8.38
N ALA A 190 -6.83 0.17 -7.53
CA ALA A 190 -7.98 -0.73 -7.64
C ALA A 190 -9.27 -0.08 -7.10
N VAL A 191 -9.17 0.62 -5.97
CA VAL A 191 -10.29 1.33 -5.32
C VAL A 191 -9.80 2.67 -4.80
N ASN A 192 -10.52 3.73 -5.11
CA ASN A 192 -10.15 5.08 -4.64
C ASN A 192 -10.45 5.26 -3.16
N ASN A 193 -9.48 5.77 -2.41
CA ASN A 193 -9.56 5.95 -0.96
C ASN A 193 -10.48 7.09 -0.49
N GLU A 194 -10.84 8.02 -1.37
CA GLU A 194 -11.68 9.18 -1.06
C GLU A 194 -13.11 8.99 -1.58
N THR A 195 -13.25 8.57 -2.83
CA THR A 195 -14.55 8.45 -3.51
C THR A 195 -15.14 7.03 -3.47
N GLY A 196 -14.32 6.01 -3.20
CA GLY A 196 -14.74 4.61 -3.25
C GLY A 196 -14.92 4.04 -4.67
N VAL A 197 -14.56 4.80 -5.69
CA VAL A 197 -14.67 4.34 -7.09
C VAL A 197 -13.83 3.08 -7.29
N ILE A 198 -14.46 2.02 -7.80
CA ILE A 198 -13.80 0.78 -8.18
C ILE A 198 -13.33 0.92 -9.63
N THR A 199 -12.03 0.74 -9.82
CA THR A 199 -11.40 0.86 -11.14
C THR A 199 -11.65 -0.40 -11.97
N PRO A 200 -12.03 -0.30 -13.26
CA PRO A 200 -12.26 -1.44 -14.14
C PRO A 200 -10.92 -2.07 -14.58
N LEU A 201 -10.29 -2.87 -13.70
CA LEU A 201 -8.95 -3.41 -13.92
C LEU A 201 -8.85 -4.30 -15.17
N LYS A 202 -9.90 -5.07 -15.50
CA LYS A 202 -9.91 -5.95 -16.68
C LYS A 202 -9.85 -5.15 -17.99
N GLU A 203 -10.59 -4.06 -18.08
CA GLU A 203 -10.60 -3.18 -19.24
C GLU A 203 -9.25 -2.47 -19.40
N ILE A 204 -8.67 -2.03 -18.29
CA ILE A 204 -7.33 -1.43 -18.27
C ILE A 204 -6.27 -2.44 -18.71
N GLU A 205 -6.31 -3.66 -18.18
CA GLU A 205 -5.45 -4.78 -18.57
C GLU A 205 -5.53 -5.02 -20.07
N GLY A 206 -6.75 -5.11 -20.61
CA GLY A 206 -7.00 -5.29 -22.05
C GLY A 206 -6.29 -4.22 -22.87
N VAL A 207 -6.48 -2.94 -22.51
CA VAL A 207 -5.82 -1.81 -23.20
C VAL A 207 -4.30 -1.89 -23.08
N ILE A 208 -3.78 -2.18 -21.90
CA ILE A 208 -2.33 -2.28 -21.67
C ILE A 208 -1.74 -3.37 -22.54
N ARG A 209 -2.26 -4.60 -22.47
CA ARG A 209 -1.66 -5.77 -23.13
C ARG A 209 -1.86 -5.79 -24.65
N GLU A 210 -2.95 -5.20 -25.14
CA GLU A 210 -3.17 -5.01 -26.58
C GLU A 210 -2.12 -4.06 -27.21
N HIS A 211 -1.69 -3.01 -26.49
CA HIS A 211 -0.85 -1.94 -27.05
C HIS A 211 0.59 -1.96 -26.56
N HIS A 212 0.87 -2.62 -25.44
CA HIS A 212 2.23 -2.81 -24.91
C HIS A 212 2.28 -4.06 -23.99
N GLU A 213 2.53 -5.22 -24.56
CA GLU A 213 2.48 -6.52 -23.90
C GLU A 213 3.31 -6.59 -22.60
N THR A 214 4.47 -5.96 -22.58
CA THR A 214 5.48 -6.11 -21.52
C THR A 214 5.63 -4.87 -20.61
N VAL A 215 4.83 -3.82 -20.80
CA VAL A 215 4.95 -2.66 -19.90
C VAL A 215 4.60 -3.04 -18.47
N PRO A 216 5.45 -2.73 -17.48
CA PRO A 216 5.15 -3.01 -16.09
C PRO A 216 3.88 -2.27 -15.63
N TRP A 217 2.98 -3.01 -14.96
CA TRP A 217 1.74 -2.47 -14.41
C TRP A 217 1.74 -2.61 -12.89
N LEU A 218 1.75 -1.46 -12.19
CA LEU A 218 1.63 -1.36 -10.75
C LEU A 218 0.19 -1.01 -10.39
N VAL A 219 -0.41 -1.76 -9.48
CA VAL A 219 -1.75 -1.48 -8.95
C VAL A 219 -1.68 -1.20 -7.45
N ASP A 220 -2.17 -0.04 -7.03
CA ASP A 220 -2.42 0.25 -5.63
C ASP A 220 -3.71 -0.47 -5.20
N THR A 221 -3.55 -1.54 -4.42
CA THR A 221 -4.63 -2.40 -3.94
C THR A 221 -4.98 -2.16 -2.47
N VAL A 222 -4.43 -1.10 -1.88
CA VAL A 222 -4.56 -0.80 -0.43
C VAL A 222 -6.01 -0.74 0.03
N GLN A 223 -6.93 -0.24 -0.79
CA GLN A 223 -8.35 -0.15 -0.44
C GLN A 223 -9.19 -1.34 -0.94
N ALA A 224 -8.61 -2.25 -1.73
CA ALA A 224 -9.31 -3.41 -2.29
C ALA A 224 -9.31 -4.62 -1.34
N ILE A 225 -8.13 -4.94 -0.78
CA ILE A 225 -7.95 -6.13 0.07
C ILE A 225 -8.90 -6.13 1.27
N GLY A 226 -9.53 -7.28 1.53
CA GLY A 226 -10.51 -7.46 2.62
C GLY A 226 -11.86 -6.77 2.40
N LYS A 227 -12.10 -6.15 1.22
CA LYS A 227 -13.36 -5.49 0.86
C LYS A 227 -13.93 -5.99 -0.46
N MET A 228 -13.08 -6.50 -1.34
CA MET A 228 -13.46 -7.15 -2.59
C MET A 228 -12.50 -8.30 -2.89
N GLU A 229 -12.94 -9.23 -3.71
CA GLU A 229 -12.08 -10.32 -4.19
C GLU A 229 -10.94 -9.78 -5.05
N LEU A 230 -9.75 -10.30 -4.83
CA LEU A 230 -8.55 -9.92 -5.56
C LEU A 230 -7.77 -11.19 -5.95
N ASP A 231 -7.99 -11.65 -7.17
CA ASP A 231 -7.31 -12.82 -7.75
C ASP A 231 -6.15 -12.38 -8.64
N LEU A 232 -4.93 -12.37 -8.07
CA LEU A 232 -3.73 -11.96 -8.79
C LEU A 232 -3.24 -13.01 -9.81
N ALA A 233 -3.64 -14.28 -9.66
CA ALA A 233 -3.31 -15.32 -10.63
C ALA A 233 -4.02 -15.09 -11.97
N SER A 234 -5.22 -14.53 -11.96
CA SER A 234 -6.03 -14.26 -13.15
C SER A 234 -5.70 -12.94 -13.84
N THR A 235 -4.73 -12.17 -13.34
CA THR A 235 -4.36 -10.84 -13.87
C THR A 235 -2.94 -10.81 -14.41
N THR A 236 -2.64 -9.78 -15.18
CA THR A 236 -1.27 -9.47 -15.61
C THR A 236 -0.62 -8.33 -14.80
N ILE A 237 -1.13 -8.05 -13.61
CA ILE A 237 -0.54 -7.09 -12.68
C ILE A 237 0.88 -7.54 -12.33
N ASP A 238 1.86 -6.66 -12.55
CA ASP A 238 3.26 -6.95 -12.24
C ASP A 238 3.59 -6.66 -10.78
N TYR A 239 3.00 -5.60 -10.22
CA TYR A 239 3.18 -5.18 -8.84
C TYR A 239 1.85 -4.81 -8.21
N ALA A 240 1.55 -5.35 -7.02
CA ALA A 240 0.42 -4.91 -6.20
C ALA A 240 0.92 -4.51 -4.81
N VAL A 241 0.41 -3.40 -4.26
CA VAL A 241 0.91 -2.83 -3.00
C VAL A 241 -0.16 -2.82 -1.92
N PHE A 242 0.26 -3.10 -0.69
CA PHE A 242 -0.64 -3.32 0.43
C PHE A 242 -0.15 -2.63 1.70
N SER A 243 -1.08 -2.19 2.55
CA SER A 243 -0.78 -1.57 3.84
C SER A 243 -1.64 -2.18 4.95
N GLY A 244 -0.98 -2.77 5.95
CA GLY A 244 -1.65 -3.53 7.00
C GLY A 244 -2.67 -2.72 7.81
N HIS A 245 -2.41 -1.44 8.06
CA HIS A 245 -3.32 -0.61 8.86
C HIS A 245 -4.65 -0.27 8.17
N LYS A 246 -4.86 -0.66 6.93
CA LYS A 246 -6.13 -0.54 6.21
C LYS A 246 -7.00 -1.80 6.34
N ILE A 247 -6.41 -2.89 6.84
CA ILE A 247 -7.05 -4.20 7.04
C ILE A 247 -6.85 -4.72 8.47
N HIS A 248 -6.93 -3.83 9.45
CA HIS A 248 -6.89 -4.18 10.88
C HIS A 248 -5.56 -4.73 11.41
N ALA A 249 -4.44 -4.59 10.68
CA ALA A 249 -3.10 -4.82 11.22
C ALA A 249 -2.50 -3.52 11.78
N PRO A 250 -1.38 -3.57 12.52
CA PRO A 250 -0.69 -2.37 13.01
C PRO A 250 -0.17 -1.49 11.87
N LYS A 251 0.05 -0.20 12.16
CA LYS A 251 0.85 0.68 11.32
C LYS A 251 2.31 0.19 11.28
N GLY A 252 3.03 0.49 10.21
CA GLY A 252 4.45 0.13 10.09
C GLY A 252 4.69 -1.28 9.54
N ILE A 253 3.67 -1.90 8.94
CA ILE A 253 3.75 -3.16 8.19
C ILE A 253 2.87 -3.08 6.94
N GLY A 254 3.37 -3.63 5.86
CA GLY A 254 2.70 -3.85 4.59
C GLY A 254 3.50 -4.81 3.74
N PHE A 255 3.17 -4.96 2.49
CA PHE A 255 3.93 -5.79 1.57
C PHE A 255 3.75 -5.37 0.12
N LEU A 256 4.70 -5.79 -0.70
CA LEU A 256 4.66 -5.78 -2.14
C LEU A 256 4.40 -7.20 -2.64
N TYR A 257 3.41 -7.38 -3.49
CA TYR A 257 3.35 -8.51 -4.40
C TYR A 257 4.11 -8.15 -5.68
N ALA A 258 4.97 -9.05 -6.13
CA ALA A 258 5.62 -8.93 -7.44
C ALA A 258 5.42 -10.24 -8.20
N ARG A 259 4.97 -10.15 -9.47
CA ARG A 259 4.82 -11.31 -10.36
C ARG A 259 6.18 -12.01 -10.53
N PRO A 260 6.25 -13.32 -10.84
CA PRO A 260 7.51 -14.07 -10.89
C PRO A 260 8.61 -13.40 -11.72
N ASP A 261 8.25 -12.86 -12.87
CA ASP A 261 9.19 -12.23 -13.81
C ASP A 261 9.35 -10.72 -13.59
N ALA A 262 8.61 -10.14 -12.65
CA ALA A 262 8.73 -8.73 -12.34
C ALA A 262 10.09 -8.44 -11.69
N ALA A 263 10.75 -7.40 -12.17
CA ALA A 263 12.04 -6.99 -11.66
C ALA A 263 11.95 -6.48 -10.21
N ILE A 264 12.88 -6.92 -9.38
CA ILE A 264 13.07 -6.37 -8.03
C ILE A 264 14.53 -5.96 -7.88
N VAL A 265 14.76 -4.66 -7.74
CA VAL A 265 16.04 -4.07 -7.37
C VAL A 265 15.89 -3.52 -5.95
N PRO A 266 16.68 -3.98 -4.97
CA PRO A 266 16.48 -3.61 -3.58
C PRO A 266 16.66 -2.10 -3.38
N LEU A 267 15.62 -1.45 -2.89
CA LEU A 267 15.68 -0.05 -2.44
C LEU A 267 16.53 0.09 -1.17
N LEU A 268 16.42 -0.89 -0.28
CA LEU A 268 17.20 -0.99 0.95
C LEU A 268 18.12 -2.21 0.80
N ALA A 269 19.33 -1.99 0.34
CA ALA A 269 20.34 -3.04 0.27
C ALA A 269 20.82 -3.40 1.70
N GLY A 270 21.05 -4.70 1.98
CA GLY A 270 21.42 -5.15 3.32
C GLY A 270 21.83 -6.61 3.40
N GLY A 271 21.52 -7.26 4.50
CA GLY A 271 22.02 -8.59 4.90
C GLY A 271 21.32 -9.80 4.25
N GLY A 272 20.62 -9.64 3.11
CA GLY A 272 19.99 -10.75 2.40
C GLY A 272 18.56 -11.10 2.86
N GLN A 273 17.98 -10.33 3.77
CA GLN A 273 16.58 -10.47 4.17
C GLN A 273 15.65 -10.34 2.96
N GLU A 274 14.45 -10.91 3.06
CA GLU A 274 13.49 -10.95 1.95
C GLU A 274 14.12 -11.47 0.63
N SER A 275 15.01 -12.48 0.73
CA SER A 275 15.77 -13.03 -0.40
C SER A 275 16.60 -11.97 -1.15
N GLY A 276 17.07 -10.96 -0.43
CA GLY A 276 17.86 -9.84 -0.97
C GLY A 276 17.01 -8.69 -1.55
N ALA A 277 15.69 -8.83 -1.59
CA ALA A 277 14.80 -7.81 -2.14
C ALA A 277 14.59 -6.60 -1.21
N ARG A 278 14.74 -6.80 0.11
CA ARG A 278 14.59 -5.73 1.11
C ARG A 278 15.44 -6.04 2.34
N GLY A 279 16.53 -5.33 2.51
CA GLY A 279 17.47 -5.51 3.62
C GLY A 279 16.97 -4.96 4.94
N GLY A 280 17.58 -5.41 6.03
CA GLY A 280 17.23 -5.08 7.42
C GLY A 280 16.36 -6.16 8.05
N THR A 281 16.61 -6.44 9.34
CA THR A 281 15.88 -7.46 10.10
C THR A 281 14.37 -7.21 9.99
N GLU A 282 13.64 -8.26 9.70
CA GLU A 282 12.20 -8.21 9.45
C GLU A 282 11.44 -7.75 10.72
N ASN A 283 10.39 -6.95 10.52
CA ASN A 283 9.47 -6.53 11.58
C ASN A 283 8.57 -7.72 11.99
N LEU A 284 9.15 -8.68 12.70
CA LEU A 284 8.47 -9.92 13.06
C LEU A 284 7.14 -9.69 13.80
N PRO A 285 7.03 -8.77 14.77
CA PRO A 285 5.74 -8.47 15.41
C PRO A 285 4.69 -7.96 14.42
N GLY A 286 5.08 -7.07 13.49
CA GLY A 286 4.18 -6.60 12.44
C GLY A 286 3.77 -7.70 11.47
N VAL A 287 4.70 -8.60 11.10
CA VAL A 287 4.43 -9.75 10.24
C VAL A 287 3.50 -10.74 10.94
N ALA A 288 3.70 -11.04 12.22
CA ALA A 288 2.83 -11.93 12.99
C ALA A 288 1.40 -11.37 13.08
N ALA A 289 1.27 -10.07 13.36
CA ALA A 289 -0.01 -9.39 13.36
C ALA A 289 -0.73 -9.46 12.01
N LEU A 290 0.02 -9.20 10.92
CA LEU A 290 -0.51 -9.30 9.56
C LEU A 290 -0.96 -10.75 9.25
N GLY A 291 -0.18 -11.75 9.69
CA GLY A 291 -0.52 -13.16 9.56
C GLY A 291 -1.81 -13.56 10.28
N ALA A 292 -2.09 -12.97 11.44
CA ALA A 292 -3.35 -13.17 12.15
C ALA A 292 -4.53 -12.52 11.40
N VAL A 293 -4.34 -11.34 10.81
CA VAL A 293 -5.36 -10.70 9.95
C VAL A 293 -5.69 -11.57 8.75
N PHE A 294 -4.69 -12.07 8.03
CA PHE A 294 -4.91 -12.94 6.88
C PHE A 294 -5.47 -14.31 7.25
N GLN A 295 -5.24 -14.79 8.47
CA GLN A 295 -5.92 -15.98 8.98
C GLN A 295 -7.43 -15.73 9.12
N CYS A 296 -7.83 -14.59 9.70
CA CYS A 296 -9.24 -14.22 9.80
C CYS A 296 -9.87 -13.95 8.42
N LEU A 297 -9.11 -13.39 7.50
CA LEU A 297 -9.59 -13.10 6.14
C LEU A 297 -9.83 -14.39 5.31
N ASN A 298 -9.00 -15.42 5.51
CA ASN A 298 -9.12 -16.71 4.84
C ASN A 298 -10.12 -17.67 5.53
N ASP A 299 -10.67 -17.28 6.67
CA ASP A 299 -11.63 -18.08 7.43
C ASP A 299 -13.06 -17.63 7.10
N GLU A 300 -13.77 -18.43 6.31
CA GLU A 300 -15.15 -18.16 5.89
C GLU A 300 -16.13 -18.08 7.08
N GLU A 301 -15.78 -18.65 8.24
CA GLU A 301 -16.59 -18.58 9.46
C GLU A 301 -16.27 -17.33 10.30
N SER A 302 -15.24 -16.58 9.95
CA SER A 302 -14.83 -15.37 10.67
C SER A 302 -15.83 -14.24 10.47
N SER A 303 -16.29 -13.65 11.56
CA SER A 303 -17.14 -12.44 11.55
C SER A 303 -16.33 -11.13 11.54
N ASP A 304 -14.99 -11.21 11.53
CA ASP A 304 -14.11 -10.04 11.61
C ASP A 304 -14.12 -9.20 10.30
N PHE A 305 -14.45 -9.86 9.17
CA PHE A 305 -14.61 -9.20 7.87
C PHE A 305 -16.04 -9.40 7.35
N GLN A 306 -16.61 -8.33 6.79
CA GLN A 306 -17.92 -8.40 6.17
C GLN A 306 -17.78 -8.71 4.67
N SER A 307 -18.75 -9.45 4.12
CA SER A 307 -18.78 -9.71 2.68
C SER A 307 -19.01 -8.43 1.87
N SER A 308 -18.64 -8.43 0.60
CA SER A 308 -18.89 -7.31 -0.32
C SER A 308 -20.39 -7.00 -0.44
N GLU A 309 -21.26 -8.01 -0.39
CA GLU A 309 -22.71 -7.87 -0.41
C GLU A 309 -23.22 -7.14 0.85
N THR A 310 -22.72 -7.54 2.02
CA THR A 310 -23.08 -6.89 3.29
C THR A 310 -22.63 -5.42 3.32
N LEU A 311 -21.42 -5.13 2.81
CA LEU A 311 -20.93 -3.76 2.70
C LEU A 311 -21.77 -2.93 1.73
N ALA A 312 -22.19 -3.52 0.60
CA ALA A 312 -23.09 -2.86 -0.37
C ALA A 312 -24.47 -2.57 0.25
N GLU A 313 -25.02 -3.50 1.03
CA GLU A 313 -26.30 -3.30 1.76
C GLU A 313 -26.18 -2.15 2.78
N PHE A 314 -25.10 -2.10 3.55
CA PHE A 314 -24.87 -0.99 4.50
C PHE A 314 -24.73 0.35 3.79
N ARG A 315 -24.03 0.39 2.66
CA ARG A 315 -23.90 1.58 1.82
C ARG A 315 -25.29 2.04 1.34
N GLY A 316 -26.12 1.12 0.82
CA GLY A 316 -27.46 1.44 0.36
C GLY A 316 -28.32 2.07 1.46
N LYS A 317 -28.38 1.44 2.64
CA LYS A 317 -29.10 1.99 3.82
C LYS A 317 -28.59 3.38 4.24
N LEU A 318 -27.27 3.60 4.21
CA LEU A 318 -26.70 4.91 4.53
C LEU A 318 -27.07 5.95 3.46
N THR A 319 -27.01 5.59 2.18
CA THR A 319 -27.39 6.48 1.07
C THR A 319 -28.86 6.91 1.19
N GLU A 320 -29.79 5.96 1.37
CA GLU A 320 -31.22 6.23 1.56
C GLU A 320 -31.46 7.18 2.76
N ALA A 321 -30.84 6.92 3.90
CA ALA A 321 -30.96 7.77 5.07
C ALA A 321 -30.39 9.17 4.87
N LEU A 322 -29.30 9.31 4.12
CA LEU A 322 -28.71 10.60 3.79
C LEU A 322 -29.59 11.40 2.81
N GLU A 323 -30.18 10.76 1.81
CA GLU A 323 -31.11 11.39 0.87
C GLU A 323 -32.39 11.86 1.54
N GLU A 324 -32.92 11.08 2.48
CA GLU A 324 -34.07 11.48 3.29
C GLU A 324 -33.74 12.70 4.18
N ALA A 325 -32.57 12.68 4.85
CA ALA A 325 -32.17 13.75 5.74
C ALA A 325 -31.70 15.02 5.01
N PHE A 326 -31.11 14.85 3.82
CA PHE A 326 -30.48 15.92 3.04
C PHE A 326 -30.85 15.81 1.54
N PRO A 327 -32.08 16.23 1.12
CA PRO A 327 -32.56 16.06 -0.27
C PRO A 327 -31.71 16.74 -1.35
N SER A 328 -30.77 17.59 -0.98
CA SER A 328 -29.84 18.28 -1.89
C SER A 328 -28.42 17.68 -1.88
N ILE A 329 -28.23 16.49 -1.29
CA ILE A 329 -26.92 15.84 -1.23
C ILE A 329 -26.42 15.52 -2.64
N VAL A 330 -25.13 15.69 -2.87
CA VAL A 330 -24.46 15.34 -4.12
C VAL A 330 -23.36 14.33 -3.83
N TYR A 331 -23.32 13.24 -4.58
CA TYR A 331 -22.33 12.20 -4.46
C TYR A 331 -21.19 12.41 -5.48
N ASN A 332 -19.95 12.26 -5.01
CA ASN A 332 -18.76 12.35 -5.86
C ASN A 332 -18.37 10.92 -6.28
N GLY A 333 -18.91 10.44 -7.37
CA GLY A 333 -18.67 9.11 -7.91
C GLY A 333 -19.97 8.39 -8.29
N PRO A 334 -19.90 7.21 -8.92
CA PRO A 334 -21.08 6.41 -9.23
C PRO A 334 -21.69 5.83 -7.95
N LEU A 335 -23.00 5.75 -7.92
CA LEU A 335 -23.75 5.09 -6.81
C LEU A 335 -23.95 3.59 -7.04
N GLU A 336 -23.71 3.11 -8.27
CA GLU A 336 -23.84 1.71 -8.70
C GLU A 336 -22.47 1.03 -8.84
#